data_f0c0448c900559bc450d6a02e02eb075
#
_entry.id   f0c0448c900559bc450d6a02e02eb075
#
_cell.length_a   1.000
_cell.length_b   1.000
_cell.length_c   1.000
_cell.angle_alpha   90.00
_cell.angle_beta   90.00
_cell.angle_gamma   90.00
#
_symmetry.space_group_name_H-M   'P 1'
#
loop_
_entity.id
_entity.type
_entity.pdbx_description
1 polymer ?
#
loop_
_entity_poly.entity_id
_entity_poly.type
_entity_poly.pdbx_seq_one_letter_code
_entity_poly.pdbx_strand_id
1 'polypeptide(L)'
;VVIPGSYGSLATTKYDVIFHGKSAHAGGSPEVGRNVMLAVGTAILNLYAIPRHSGGVSRVNVGTVVAGSGRNVIADEAKMEIEVRGETTEINEYMKNYAVNIIESAAKMHGCTCEMKLMGAANSLASSEALMERVKRVCEEDLHLPVAKEMSSKNGGSEDVSYMMNRVQEQGGQATF
;
A
#
# COMPACT_ATOMS: atom_id res chain seq x y z
N VAL A 1 -5.36 -26.53 -16.03
CA VAL A 1 -6.61 -26.24 -15.31
C VAL A 1 -6.85 -24.75 -15.40
N VAL A 2 -8.05 -24.36 -15.87
CA VAL A 2 -8.47 -22.94 -15.95
C VAL A 2 -9.23 -22.58 -14.67
N ILE A 3 -8.94 -21.42 -14.12
CA ILE A 3 -9.73 -20.80 -13.06
C ILE A 3 -10.40 -19.58 -13.69
N PRO A 4 -11.75 -19.55 -13.80
CA PRO A 4 -12.46 -18.53 -14.57
C PRO A 4 -12.41 -17.11 -14.00
N GLY A 5 -11.96 -16.94 -12.76
CA GLY A 5 -11.88 -15.63 -12.12
C GLY A 5 -11.09 -15.59 -10.83
N SER A 6 -10.97 -14.41 -10.27
CA SER A 6 -10.31 -14.17 -8.98
C SER A 6 -11.13 -13.22 -8.10
N TYR A 7 -10.90 -13.29 -6.80
CA TYR A 7 -11.51 -12.40 -5.80
C TYR A 7 -10.54 -12.16 -4.64
N GLY A 8 -10.82 -11.16 -3.83
CA GLY A 8 -10.08 -10.88 -2.60
C GLY A 8 -8.66 -10.34 -2.84
N SER A 9 -8.39 -9.81 -4.04
CA SER A 9 -7.20 -8.98 -4.25
C SER A 9 -7.32 -7.73 -3.40
N LEU A 10 -6.27 -7.46 -2.63
CA LEU A 10 -6.25 -6.32 -1.73
C LEU A 10 -5.95 -5.04 -2.52
N ALA A 11 -6.66 -3.97 -2.21
CA ALA A 11 -6.23 -2.64 -2.61
C ALA A 11 -4.91 -2.30 -1.90
N THR A 12 -4.01 -1.60 -2.59
CA THR A 12 -2.69 -1.24 -2.06
C THR A 12 -2.30 0.19 -2.45
N THR A 13 -1.48 0.80 -1.60
CA THR A 13 -0.79 2.06 -1.90
C THR A 13 0.63 1.99 -1.36
N LYS A 14 1.60 2.35 -2.19
CA LYS A 14 3.04 2.33 -1.88
C LYS A 14 3.63 3.73 -1.97
N TYR A 15 4.39 4.14 -0.98
CA TYR A 15 5.08 5.42 -0.96
C TYR A 15 6.58 5.25 -0.67
N ASP A 16 7.38 6.00 -1.42
CA ASP A 16 8.71 6.41 -0.99
C ASP A 16 8.56 7.74 -0.24
N VAL A 17 9.10 7.79 0.96
CA VAL A 17 9.08 8.96 1.84
C VAL A 17 10.50 9.43 2.07
N ILE A 18 10.77 10.72 1.85
CA ILE A 18 12.06 11.33 2.17
C ILE A 18 11.81 12.37 3.25
N PHE A 19 12.51 12.21 4.38
CA PHE A 19 12.53 13.20 5.46
C PHE A 19 13.74 14.11 5.31
N HIS A 20 13.54 15.39 5.45
CA HIS A 20 14.59 16.43 5.44
C HIS A 20 14.65 17.15 6.78
N GLY A 21 15.83 17.19 7.35
CA GLY A 21 16.15 17.83 8.58
C GLY A 21 17.27 18.86 8.44
N LYS A 22 18.14 18.92 9.44
CA LYS A 22 19.33 19.79 9.43
C LYS A 22 20.45 19.09 10.17
N SER A 23 21.59 18.94 9.51
CA SER A 23 22.80 18.37 10.08
C SER A 23 23.40 19.27 11.15
N ALA A 24 24.01 18.67 12.17
CA ALA A 24 24.81 19.34 13.19
C ALA A 24 25.75 18.33 13.86
N HIS A 25 26.78 18.86 14.52
CA HIS A 25 27.68 18.01 15.33
C HIS A 25 26.97 17.65 16.65
N ALA A 26 26.77 16.36 16.90
CA ALA A 26 25.95 15.87 18.00
C ALA A 26 26.47 16.24 19.40
N GLY A 27 27.79 16.43 19.55
CA GLY A 27 28.41 16.85 20.82
C GLY A 27 28.79 18.31 20.91
N GLY A 28 28.84 19.04 19.77
CA GLY A 28 29.30 20.41 19.71
C GLY A 28 28.20 21.46 19.69
N SER A 29 27.15 21.22 18.93
CA SER A 29 26.02 22.16 18.75
C SER A 29 24.75 21.43 18.36
N PRO A 30 24.27 20.46 19.18
CA PRO A 30 23.12 19.65 18.85
C PRO A 30 21.82 20.44 18.68
N GLU A 31 21.68 21.57 19.35
CA GLU A 31 20.48 22.42 19.33
C GLU A 31 20.21 23.08 17.98
N VAL A 32 21.20 23.18 17.09
CA VAL A 32 20.99 23.73 15.73
C VAL A 32 20.53 22.69 14.73
N GLY A 33 20.59 21.39 15.09
CA GLY A 33 20.18 20.28 14.26
C GLY A 33 18.66 20.07 14.22
N ARG A 34 18.22 19.34 13.20
CA ARG A 34 16.85 18.80 13.08
C ARG A 34 16.99 17.34 12.71
N ASN A 35 16.78 16.46 13.68
CA ASN A 35 17.14 15.06 13.57
C ASN A 35 16.02 14.24 12.90
N VAL A 36 16.21 13.83 11.66
CA VAL A 36 15.24 13.00 10.94
C VAL A 36 15.05 11.60 11.55
N MET A 37 16.02 11.07 12.32
CA MET A 37 15.87 9.79 13.01
C MET A 37 14.69 9.82 13.99
N LEU A 38 14.43 10.96 14.64
CA LEU A 38 13.31 11.15 15.54
C LEU A 38 11.99 11.16 14.76
N ALA A 39 11.95 11.85 13.62
CA ALA A 39 10.78 11.88 12.75
C ALA A 39 10.45 10.46 12.23
N VAL A 40 11.45 9.72 11.73
CA VAL A 40 11.30 8.34 11.26
C VAL A 40 10.83 7.42 12.39
N GLY A 41 11.46 7.46 13.57
CA GLY A 41 11.06 6.64 14.72
C GLY A 41 9.62 6.91 15.15
N THR A 42 9.22 8.19 15.23
CA THR A 42 7.85 8.60 15.52
C THR A 42 6.88 8.10 14.44
N ALA A 43 7.22 8.23 13.16
CA ALA A 43 6.40 7.75 12.06
C ALA A 43 6.20 6.23 12.14
N ILE A 44 7.27 5.44 12.30
CA ILE A 44 7.20 3.97 12.38
C ILE A 44 6.27 3.52 13.49
N LEU A 45 6.46 4.01 14.72
CA LEU A 45 5.65 3.62 15.87
C LEU A 45 4.16 3.91 15.63
N ASN A 46 3.84 5.07 15.08
CA ASN A 46 2.46 5.47 14.85
C ASN A 46 1.83 4.81 13.62
N LEU A 47 2.60 4.50 12.58
CA LEU A 47 2.12 3.70 11.44
C LEU A 47 1.63 2.32 11.89
N TYR A 48 2.39 1.64 12.74
CA TYR A 48 1.97 0.34 13.27
C TYR A 48 0.84 0.45 14.32
N ALA A 49 0.61 1.63 14.89
CA ALA A 49 -0.49 1.95 15.81
C ALA A 49 -1.81 2.34 15.10
N ILE A 50 -1.85 2.44 13.77
CA ILE A 50 -3.09 2.72 13.03
C ILE A 50 -4.17 1.72 13.44
N PRO A 51 -5.36 2.16 13.92
CA PRO A 51 -6.44 1.25 14.28
C PRO A 51 -6.84 0.37 13.09
N ARG A 52 -6.96 -0.93 13.34
CA ARG A 52 -7.42 -1.87 12.30
C ARG A 52 -8.87 -1.62 11.98
N HIS A 53 -9.22 -1.68 10.69
CA HIS A 53 -10.58 -1.43 10.24
C HIS A 53 -11.50 -2.61 10.57
N SER A 54 -12.66 -2.35 11.18
CA SER A 54 -13.60 -3.41 11.55
C SER A 54 -14.31 -4.08 10.37
N GLY A 55 -14.38 -3.40 9.22
CA GLY A 55 -15.05 -3.87 8.01
C GLY A 55 -14.21 -4.82 7.15
N GLY A 56 -12.95 -5.14 7.50
CA GLY A 56 -12.13 -6.04 6.72
C GLY A 56 -10.64 -5.93 7.01
N VAL A 57 -9.85 -6.66 6.22
CA VAL A 57 -8.39 -6.69 6.35
C VAL A 57 -7.79 -5.32 6.10
N SER A 58 -6.95 -4.87 7.02
CA SER A 58 -6.14 -3.65 6.90
C SER A 58 -4.70 -3.97 7.29
N ARG A 59 -3.71 -3.53 6.51
CA ARG A 59 -2.30 -3.82 6.72
C ARG A 59 -1.45 -2.58 6.47
N VAL A 60 -0.34 -2.49 7.18
CA VAL A 60 0.71 -1.50 6.97
C VAL A 60 2.06 -2.19 7.16
N ASN A 61 3.02 -1.82 6.34
CA ASN A 61 4.39 -2.25 6.48
C ASN A 61 5.36 -1.11 6.15
N VAL A 62 6.40 -0.97 6.96
CA VAL A 62 7.60 -0.19 6.65
C VAL A 62 8.65 -1.19 6.19
N GLY A 63 8.94 -1.19 4.90
CA GLY A 63 9.79 -2.20 4.27
C GLY A 63 11.28 -1.89 4.40
N THR A 64 11.65 -0.62 4.21
CA THR A 64 13.03 -0.15 4.30
C THR A 64 13.14 1.19 4.99
N VAL A 65 14.26 1.41 5.68
CA VAL A 65 14.68 2.71 6.19
C VAL A 65 16.18 2.87 6.00
N VAL A 66 16.59 3.95 5.39
CA VAL A 66 17.99 4.36 5.27
C VAL A 66 18.14 5.78 5.79
N ALA A 67 18.99 6.00 6.76
CA ALA A 67 19.13 7.32 7.39
C ALA A 67 20.53 7.55 7.97
N GLY A 68 20.96 8.83 7.95
CA GLY A 68 22.16 9.31 8.61
C GLY A 68 23.47 8.99 7.90
N SER A 69 24.55 9.62 8.36
CA SER A 69 25.88 9.52 7.75
C SER A 69 26.99 9.16 8.73
N GLY A 70 26.82 9.38 10.02
CA GLY A 70 27.85 9.11 11.03
C GLY A 70 27.34 9.23 12.45
N ARG A 71 28.02 8.55 13.39
CA ARG A 71 27.61 8.45 14.81
C ARG A 71 27.61 9.78 15.56
N ASN A 72 28.42 10.74 15.13
CA ASN A 72 28.58 12.06 15.75
C ASN A 72 27.91 13.19 14.95
N VAL A 73 27.08 12.84 13.96
CA VAL A 73 26.36 13.78 13.10
C VAL A 73 24.86 13.57 13.31
N ILE A 74 24.13 14.65 13.61
CA ILE A 74 22.66 14.64 13.60
C ILE A 74 22.21 14.44 12.17
N ALA A 75 21.42 13.39 11.93
CA ALA A 75 20.97 13.02 10.60
C ALA A 75 20.00 14.05 10.03
N ASP A 76 20.24 14.49 8.82
CA ASP A 76 19.46 15.48 8.08
C ASP A 76 18.67 14.90 6.91
N GLU A 77 18.91 13.64 6.54
CA GLU A 77 18.14 12.94 5.53
C GLU A 77 17.83 11.51 5.94
N ALA A 78 16.61 11.06 5.61
CA ALA A 78 16.19 9.68 5.74
C ALA A 78 15.24 9.31 4.62
N LYS A 79 15.40 8.12 4.02
CA LYS A 79 14.46 7.51 3.11
C LYS A 79 13.74 6.35 3.81
N MET A 80 12.42 6.28 3.63
CA MET A 80 11.57 5.21 4.15
C MET A 80 10.63 4.74 3.05
N GLU A 81 10.50 3.43 2.86
CA GLU A 81 9.58 2.82 1.91
C GLU A 81 8.46 2.12 2.67
N ILE A 82 7.21 2.48 2.35
CA ILE A 82 6.03 1.95 3.02
C ILE A 82 5.00 1.41 2.05
N GLU A 83 4.19 0.48 2.56
CA GLU A 83 3.02 -0.03 1.89
C GLU A 83 1.85 -0.11 2.87
N VAL A 84 0.68 0.32 2.42
CA VAL A 84 -0.60 0.07 3.11
C VAL A 84 -1.51 -0.76 2.21
N ARG A 85 -2.34 -1.62 2.82
CA ARG A 85 -3.33 -2.44 2.10
C ARG A 85 -4.66 -2.43 2.82
N GLY A 86 -5.73 -2.54 2.03
CA GLY A 86 -7.10 -2.73 2.50
C GLY A 86 -7.81 -3.86 1.76
N GLU A 87 -8.72 -4.56 2.40
CA GLU A 87 -9.56 -5.57 1.75
C GLU A 87 -10.40 -4.96 0.64
N THR A 88 -10.84 -3.73 0.83
CA THR A 88 -11.51 -2.92 -0.19
C THR A 88 -10.71 -1.65 -0.48
N THR A 89 -11.04 -0.99 -1.57
CA THR A 89 -10.46 0.30 -1.95
C THR A 89 -10.69 1.34 -0.85
N GLU A 90 -11.88 1.37 -0.23
CA GLU A 90 -12.22 2.31 0.85
C GLU A 90 -11.38 2.05 2.12
N ILE A 91 -11.15 0.78 2.47
CA ILE A 91 -10.29 0.43 3.61
C ILE A 91 -8.82 0.81 3.32
N ASN A 92 -8.37 0.66 2.07
CA ASN A 92 -7.04 1.12 1.68
C ASN A 92 -6.92 2.65 1.76
N GLU A 93 -7.94 3.39 1.31
CA GLU A 93 -7.98 4.86 1.45
C GLU A 93 -7.95 5.30 2.92
N TYR A 94 -8.69 4.61 3.81
CA TYR A 94 -8.61 4.83 5.24
C TYR A 94 -7.16 4.67 5.74
N MET A 95 -6.49 3.56 5.44
CA MET A 95 -5.11 3.29 5.84
C MET A 95 -4.13 4.30 5.26
N LYS A 96 -4.29 4.67 4.00
CA LYS A 96 -3.49 5.68 3.31
C LYS A 96 -3.59 7.05 3.99
N ASN A 97 -4.81 7.50 4.27
CA ASN A 97 -5.04 8.81 4.89
C ASN A 97 -4.42 8.90 6.29
N TYR A 98 -4.53 7.83 7.09
CA TYR A 98 -3.82 7.75 8.37
C TYR A 98 -2.31 7.80 8.18
N ALA A 99 -1.75 7.01 7.25
CA ALA A 99 -0.31 6.96 7.01
C ALA A 99 0.25 8.31 6.58
N VAL A 100 -0.41 9.00 5.65
CA VAL A 100 -0.03 10.34 5.20
C VAL A 100 0.00 11.33 6.37
N ASN A 101 -1.10 11.40 7.13
CA ASN A 101 -1.20 12.30 8.28
C ASN A 101 -0.14 12.02 9.36
N ILE A 102 0.16 10.76 9.64
CA ILE A 102 1.19 10.35 10.61
C ILE A 102 2.57 10.81 10.15
N ILE A 103 2.94 10.57 8.89
CA ILE A 103 4.25 10.91 8.34
C ILE A 103 4.46 12.42 8.37
N GLU A 104 3.50 13.20 7.89
CA GLU A 104 3.56 14.67 7.91
C GLU A 104 3.64 15.22 9.34
N SER A 105 2.83 14.66 10.25
CA SER A 105 2.83 15.10 11.66
C SER A 105 4.14 14.73 12.36
N ALA A 106 4.69 13.55 12.09
CA ALA A 106 5.98 13.13 12.65
C ALA A 106 7.13 14.05 12.17
N ALA A 107 7.14 14.43 10.90
CA ALA A 107 8.11 15.39 10.39
C ALA A 107 8.00 16.74 11.13
N LYS A 108 6.78 17.29 11.19
CA LYS A 108 6.50 18.58 11.86
C LYS A 108 6.86 18.56 13.34
N MET A 109 6.56 17.47 14.06
CA MET A 109 6.87 17.32 15.49
C MET A 109 8.35 17.53 15.80
N HIS A 110 9.23 17.12 14.90
CA HIS A 110 10.69 17.22 15.08
C HIS A 110 11.33 18.36 14.28
N GLY A 111 10.53 19.30 13.77
CA GLY A 111 11.01 20.45 12.98
C GLY A 111 11.62 20.05 11.64
N CYS A 112 11.26 18.89 11.12
CA CYS A 112 11.64 18.37 9.82
C CYS A 112 10.53 18.62 8.78
N THR A 113 10.86 18.39 7.51
CA THR A 113 9.88 18.29 6.41
C THR A 113 9.91 16.90 5.82
N CYS A 114 8.90 16.55 5.02
CA CYS A 114 8.91 15.30 4.27
C CYS A 114 8.32 15.49 2.88
N GLU A 115 8.78 14.64 1.98
CA GLU A 115 8.23 14.47 0.63
C GLU A 115 7.74 13.03 0.50
N MET A 116 6.58 12.83 -0.13
CA MET A 116 6.02 11.52 -0.39
C MET A 116 5.80 11.33 -1.89
N LYS A 117 6.38 10.28 -2.45
CA LYS A 117 6.23 9.90 -3.85
C LYS A 117 5.42 8.60 -3.92
N LEU A 118 4.29 8.67 -4.63
CA LEU A 118 3.51 7.46 -4.94
C LEU A 118 4.30 6.56 -5.89
N MET A 119 4.56 5.32 -5.48
CA MET A 119 5.34 4.34 -6.21
C MET A 119 4.49 3.24 -6.85
N GLY A 120 3.26 3.10 -6.40
CA GLY A 120 2.31 2.16 -6.98
C GLY A 120 1.02 2.12 -6.18
N ALA A 121 -0.06 1.78 -6.86
CA ALA A 121 -1.36 1.58 -6.26
C ALA A 121 -2.17 0.54 -7.06
N ALA A 122 -3.11 -0.11 -6.41
CA ALA A 122 -4.12 -0.95 -7.04
C ALA A 122 -5.41 -0.89 -6.24
N ASN A 123 -6.54 -1.02 -6.91
CA ASN A 123 -7.84 -1.15 -6.27
C ASN A 123 -8.09 -2.61 -5.85
N SER A 124 -9.05 -2.84 -4.98
CA SER A 124 -9.62 -4.17 -4.80
C SER A 124 -10.36 -4.59 -6.06
N LEU A 125 -10.39 -5.88 -6.33
CA LEU A 125 -11.13 -6.42 -7.47
C LEU A 125 -11.89 -7.70 -7.10
N ALA A 126 -12.99 -7.92 -7.84
CA ALA A 126 -13.71 -9.18 -7.87
C ALA A 126 -14.22 -9.43 -9.29
N SER A 127 -14.06 -10.65 -9.76
CA SER A 127 -14.56 -11.06 -11.08
C SER A 127 -16.07 -11.08 -11.12
N SER A 128 -16.67 -10.70 -12.27
CA SER A 128 -18.10 -10.73 -12.50
C SER A 128 -18.58 -12.18 -12.68
N GLU A 129 -19.52 -12.62 -11.84
CA GLU A 129 -20.00 -14.01 -11.80
C GLU A 129 -20.52 -14.51 -13.17
N ALA A 130 -21.35 -13.71 -13.83
CA ALA A 130 -21.89 -14.07 -15.13
C ALA A 130 -20.82 -14.26 -16.22
N LEU A 131 -19.71 -13.47 -16.13
CA LEU A 131 -18.59 -13.66 -17.06
C LEU A 131 -17.75 -14.89 -16.70
N MET A 132 -17.56 -15.19 -15.43
CA MET A 132 -16.89 -16.42 -14.97
C MET A 132 -17.64 -17.66 -15.45
N GLU A 133 -18.98 -17.69 -15.32
CA GLU A 133 -19.81 -18.80 -15.82
C GLU A 133 -19.70 -18.96 -17.34
N ARG A 134 -19.66 -17.86 -18.08
CA ARG A 134 -19.47 -17.91 -19.53
C ARG A 134 -18.08 -18.45 -19.90
N VAL A 135 -17.03 -18.00 -19.23
CA VAL A 135 -15.66 -18.53 -19.44
C VAL A 135 -15.59 -20.02 -19.14
N LYS A 136 -16.16 -20.44 -18.01
CA LYS A 136 -16.25 -21.87 -17.64
C LYS A 136 -16.89 -22.69 -18.75
N ARG A 137 -18.09 -22.30 -19.22
CA ARG A 137 -18.82 -22.99 -20.25
C ARG A 137 -18.01 -23.15 -21.55
N VAL A 138 -17.41 -22.05 -22.03
CA VAL A 138 -16.57 -22.07 -23.25
C VAL A 138 -15.35 -22.99 -23.05
N CYS A 139 -14.72 -22.97 -21.88
CA CYS A 139 -13.59 -23.85 -21.61
C CYS A 139 -14.01 -25.35 -21.61
N GLU A 140 -15.10 -25.70 -20.97
CA GLU A 140 -15.55 -27.08 -20.84
C GLU A 140 -16.17 -27.62 -22.13
N GLU A 141 -17.10 -26.88 -22.74
CA GLU A 141 -17.92 -27.36 -23.87
C GLU A 141 -17.24 -27.19 -25.23
N ASP A 142 -16.60 -26.02 -25.47
CA ASP A 142 -16.01 -25.68 -26.78
C ASP A 142 -14.54 -26.08 -26.88
N LEU A 143 -13.75 -25.83 -25.80
CA LEU A 143 -12.30 -26.02 -25.82
C LEU A 143 -11.85 -27.35 -25.17
N HIS A 144 -12.75 -28.06 -24.50
CA HIS A 144 -12.47 -29.29 -23.75
C HIS A 144 -11.28 -29.15 -22.77
N LEU A 145 -11.16 -27.96 -22.13
CA LEU A 145 -10.15 -27.69 -21.14
C LEU A 145 -10.64 -28.02 -19.74
N PRO A 146 -9.78 -28.53 -18.86
CA PRO A 146 -10.16 -28.80 -17.48
C PRO A 146 -10.31 -27.48 -16.71
N VAL A 147 -11.49 -27.25 -16.14
CA VAL A 147 -11.81 -26.11 -15.28
C VAL A 147 -11.74 -26.53 -13.81
N ALA A 148 -11.27 -25.64 -12.94
CA ALA A 148 -11.23 -25.88 -11.51
C ALA A 148 -12.65 -25.99 -10.93
N LYS A 149 -12.82 -26.80 -9.88
CA LYS A 149 -14.11 -26.89 -9.16
C LYS A 149 -14.51 -25.56 -8.54
N GLU A 150 -13.52 -24.82 -8.03
CA GLU A 150 -13.71 -23.45 -7.55
C GLU A 150 -13.54 -22.50 -8.74
N MET A 151 -14.58 -21.75 -9.05
CA MET A 151 -14.61 -20.85 -10.21
C MET A 151 -13.76 -19.60 -10.01
N SER A 152 -13.34 -19.31 -8.79
CA SER A 152 -12.45 -18.20 -8.46
C SER A 152 -11.49 -18.58 -7.34
N SER A 153 -10.30 -18.00 -7.36
CA SER A 153 -9.31 -18.14 -6.29
C SER A 153 -9.19 -16.86 -5.47
N LYS A 154 -9.02 -17.00 -4.16
CA LYS A 154 -8.72 -15.87 -3.29
C LYS A 154 -7.26 -15.47 -3.51
N ASN A 155 -7.07 -14.28 -4.07
CA ASN A 155 -5.75 -13.70 -4.26
C ASN A 155 -5.49 -12.66 -3.17
N GLY A 156 -4.53 -12.89 -2.27
CA GLY A 156 -4.09 -11.92 -1.27
C GLY A 156 -3.14 -10.85 -1.81
N GLY A 157 -2.81 -10.92 -3.09
CA GLY A 157 -1.99 -9.97 -3.82
C GLY A 157 -2.74 -8.69 -4.18
N SER A 158 -2.12 -7.89 -5.04
CA SER A 158 -2.70 -6.67 -5.63
C SER A 158 -2.30 -6.64 -7.09
N GLU A 159 -3.26 -6.32 -7.96
CA GLU A 159 -3.10 -6.35 -9.41
C GLU A 159 -3.51 -5.01 -10.00
N ASP A 160 -2.71 -4.47 -10.90
CA ASP A 160 -2.99 -3.19 -11.58
C ASP A 160 -4.17 -3.30 -12.57
N VAL A 161 -4.45 -4.49 -13.08
CA VAL A 161 -5.66 -4.79 -13.88
C VAL A 161 -6.95 -4.39 -13.15
N SER A 162 -6.92 -4.25 -11.82
CA SER A 162 -8.04 -3.79 -11.01
C SER A 162 -8.63 -2.47 -11.49
N TYR A 163 -7.81 -1.54 -11.96
CA TYR A 163 -8.30 -0.26 -12.51
C TYR A 163 -9.14 -0.46 -13.78
N MET A 164 -8.71 -1.36 -14.67
CA MET A 164 -9.44 -1.66 -15.90
C MET A 164 -10.74 -2.39 -15.60
N MET A 165 -10.69 -3.40 -14.73
CA MET A 165 -11.87 -4.16 -14.33
C MET A 165 -12.91 -3.29 -13.65
N ASN A 166 -12.50 -2.49 -12.65
CA ASN A 166 -13.41 -1.59 -11.96
C ASN A 166 -14.04 -0.58 -12.92
N ARG A 167 -13.24 -0.02 -13.85
CA ARG A 167 -13.76 0.91 -14.85
C ARG A 167 -14.82 0.28 -15.76
N VAL A 168 -14.62 -0.97 -16.19
CA VAL A 168 -15.59 -1.71 -16.99
C VAL A 168 -16.86 -1.97 -16.18
N GLN A 169 -16.73 -2.40 -14.93
CA GLN A 169 -17.84 -2.71 -14.05
C GLN A 169 -18.66 -1.45 -13.67
N GLU A 170 -18.01 -0.32 -13.40
CA GLU A 170 -18.65 0.98 -13.17
C GLU A 170 -19.51 1.45 -14.35
N GLN A 171 -19.15 1.05 -15.57
CA GLN A 171 -19.91 1.36 -16.78
C GLN A 171 -21.00 0.30 -17.10
N GLY A 172 -21.29 -0.60 -16.16
CA GLY A 172 -22.28 -1.68 -16.32
C GLY A 172 -21.77 -2.87 -17.14
N GLY A 173 -20.49 -2.92 -17.48
CA GLY A 173 -19.86 -4.06 -18.13
C GLY A 173 -19.46 -5.16 -17.15
N GLN A 174 -18.96 -6.26 -17.68
CA GLN A 174 -18.46 -7.41 -16.90
C GLN A 174 -16.96 -7.57 -17.14
N ALA A 175 -16.24 -7.92 -16.08
CA ALA A 175 -14.81 -8.17 -16.12
C ALA A 175 -14.42 -9.39 -15.30
N THR A 176 -13.41 -10.10 -15.74
CA THR A 176 -12.78 -11.21 -15.00
C THR A 176 -11.27 -11.21 -15.24
N PHE A 177 -10.54 -11.77 -14.29
CA PHE A 177 -9.08 -11.87 -14.31
C PHE A 177 -8.65 -13.18 -13.63
#